data_8663f505b7879085b05ff23ce1086e22
#
_entry.id   8663f505b7879085b05ff23ce1086e22
#
_cell.length_a   1.000
_cell.length_b   1.000
_cell.length_c   1.000
_cell.angle_alpha   90.00
_cell.angle_beta   90.00
_cell.angle_gamma   90.00
#
_symmetry.space_group_name_H-M   'P 1'
#
loop_
_entity.id
_entity.type
_entity.pdbx_description
1 polymer ?
#
loop_
_entity_poly.entity_id
_entity_poly.type
_entity_poly.pdbx_seq_one_letter_code
_entity_poly.pdbx_strand_id
1 'polypeptide(L)'
;MNEIVPAHNIGDYVPMIDGPEKVSGRAKYTADLIAPGMLAGRIFRSPYSHAEILEVDVSEAAKLPGVKAIVTGADCDKTFGVLPIARSEHPLARDRVRYRGEPVAAVAAIDDATAKEALRRIKLKVRELPAYHTAHEAMAPNAIAIHDRKPQNLERDVLFELGDVEAAFASADLVREGTYNCAEVCQNQMEMHAAVADYDVVRDRITVHASTQVPYYVHLMLSQILAMDMSRIRVVKPHVGGGFGCRTETLNVELIAALLARKVGGCVRIMVNREETFITHRGRPETDIKLKIGMRKDGAITGVECECIQRGGAHSGYGVVTILYAGSMLYAIYDLNNVKYLGKRVLTNTPP
;
A
#
# COMPACT_ATOMS: atom_id res chain seq x y z
N MET A 1 30.06 -9.65 -35.21
CA MET A 1 29.74 -11.06 -35.04
C MET A 1 28.84 -11.16 -33.81
N ASN A 2 27.58 -11.50 -33.99
CA ASN A 2 26.71 -11.75 -32.85
C ASN A 2 27.14 -13.05 -32.21
N GLU A 3 27.68 -13.02 -31.01
CA GLU A 3 27.88 -14.23 -30.22
C GLU A 3 26.52 -14.88 -30.02
N ILE A 4 26.34 -16.07 -30.56
CA ILE A 4 25.16 -16.89 -30.30
C ILE A 4 25.26 -17.30 -28.83
N VAL A 5 24.48 -16.69 -27.98
CA VAL A 5 24.35 -17.12 -26.58
C VAL A 5 23.85 -18.57 -26.60
N PRO A 6 24.60 -19.53 -26.02
CA PRO A 6 24.18 -20.93 -26.02
C PRO A 6 22.80 -21.04 -25.33
N ALA A 7 21.93 -21.86 -25.91
CA ALA A 7 20.63 -22.16 -25.31
C ALA A 7 20.85 -22.83 -23.94
N HIS A 8 20.30 -22.24 -22.89
CA HIS A 8 20.32 -22.83 -21.55
C HIS A 8 19.19 -23.86 -21.42
N ASN A 9 19.49 -24.98 -20.79
CA ASN A 9 18.51 -26.01 -20.47
C ASN A 9 17.93 -25.77 -19.06
N ILE A 10 16.80 -26.40 -18.78
CA ILE A 10 16.25 -26.39 -17.40
C ILE A 10 17.28 -27.06 -16.48
N GLY A 11 17.64 -26.35 -15.40
CA GLY A 11 18.65 -26.77 -14.41
C GLY A 11 20.05 -26.16 -14.60
N ASP A 12 20.31 -25.52 -15.74
CA ASP A 12 21.56 -24.80 -15.94
C ASP A 12 21.63 -23.54 -15.05
N TYR A 13 22.85 -23.25 -14.56
CA TYR A 13 23.08 -21.99 -13.84
C TYR A 13 23.12 -20.81 -14.82
N VAL A 14 22.19 -19.90 -14.68
CA VAL A 14 22.12 -18.65 -15.43
C VAL A 14 22.46 -17.48 -14.50
N PRO A 15 23.56 -16.72 -14.73
CA PRO A 15 23.88 -15.55 -13.93
C PRO A 15 22.78 -14.48 -14.00
N MET A 16 22.57 -13.77 -12.91
CA MET A 16 21.66 -12.61 -12.92
C MET A 16 22.17 -11.53 -13.88
N ILE A 17 21.35 -11.13 -14.85
CA ILE A 17 21.70 -10.13 -15.87
C ILE A 17 22.13 -8.79 -15.24
N ASP A 18 21.49 -8.37 -14.17
CA ASP A 18 21.74 -7.12 -13.45
C ASP A 18 22.71 -7.27 -12.26
N GLY A 19 23.22 -8.49 -12.04
CA GLY A 19 24.14 -8.81 -10.95
C GLY A 19 25.41 -7.96 -10.94
N PRO A 20 26.15 -7.85 -12.08
CA PRO A 20 27.38 -7.06 -12.15
C PRO A 20 27.20 -5.58 -11.82
N GLU A 21 26.09 -4.96 -12.21
CA GLU A 21 25.81 -3.57 -11.89
C GLU A 21 25.52 -3.38 -10.40
N LYS A 22 24.79 -4.32 -9.80
CA LYS A 22 24.45 -4.29 -8.37
C LYS A 22 25.68 -4.45 -7.49
N VAL A 23 26.52 -5.46 -7.73
CA VAL A 23 27.70 -5.72 -6.89
C VAL A 23 28.81 -4.69 -7.06
N SER A 24 28.87 -4.01 -8.20
CA SER A 24 29.86 -2.94 -8.45
C SER A 24 29.38 -1.55 -8.02
N GLY A 25 28.15 -1.41 -7.50
CA GLY A 25 27.58 -0.12 -7.13
C GLY A 25 27.19 0.79 -8.31
N ARG A 26 27.18 0.26 -9.54
CA ARG A 26 26.75 1.02 -10.73
C ARG A 26 25.24 1.04 -10.92
N ALA A 27 24.52 0.11 -10.30
CA ALA A 27 23.06 0.07 -10.34
C ALA A 27 22.47 1.38 -9.82
N LYS A 28 21.54 1.97 -10.57
CA LYS A 28 20.84 3.20 -10.20
C LYS A 28 19.43 2.87 -9.72
N TYR A 29 19.13 3.31 -8.52
CA TYR A 29 17.81 3.22 -7.90
C TYR A 29 17.05 4.53 -8.10
N THR A 30 15.74 4.53 -7.83
CA THR A 30 14.91 5.74 -8.07
C THR A 30 15.43 6.97 -7.29
N ALA A 31 15.94 6.77 -6.08
CA ALA A 31 16.50 7.83 -5.25
C ALA A 31 17.80 8.44 -5.80
N ASP A 32 18.55 7.68 -6.63
CA ASP A 32 19.83 8.11 -7.20
C ASP A 32 19.68 8.96 -8.47
N LEU A 33 18.46 9.05 -9.00
CA LEU A 33 18.20 9.78 -10.23
C LEU A 33 18.29 11.28 -9.98
N ILE A 34 19.04 11.96 -10.87
CA ILE A 34 19.24 13.40 -10.85
C ILE A 34 18.93 13.94 -12.24
N ALA A 35 18.18 15.02 -12.31
CA ALA A 35 17.88 15.75 -13.54
C ALA A 35 18.15 17.25 -13.35
N PRO A 36 18.55 17.98 -14.40
CA PRO A 36 18.70 19.43 -14.34
C PRO A 36 17.39 20.09 -13.91
N GLY A 37 17.47 21.03 -12.97
CA GLY A 37 16.28 21.74 -12.46
C GLY A 37 15.30 20.92 -11.64
N MET A 38 15.66 19.68 -11.27
CA MET A 38 14.82 18.83 -10.45
C MET A 38 14.57 19.44 -9.08
N LEU A 39 13.28 19.52 -8.71
CA LEU A 39 12.83 20.01 -7.41
C LEU A 39 12.76 18.89 -6.37
N ALA A 40 12.97 19.26 -5.11
CA ALA A 40 12.75 18.37 -3.98
C ALA A 40 11.27 18.40 -3.56
N GLY A 41 10.63 17.25 -3.57
CA GLY A 41 9.27 17.04 -3.11
C GLY A 41 9.24 16.45 -1.68
N ARG A 42 8.34 16.97 -0.83
CA ARG A 42 8.09 16.44 0.52
C ARG A 42 6.61 16.39 0.81
N ILE A 43 6.20 15.42 1.63
CA ILE A 43 4.81 15.15 1.98
C ILE A 43 4.55 15.59 3.43
N PHE A 44 3.53 16.41 3.62
CA PHE A 44 2.97 16.72 4.95
C PHE A 44 1.99 15.62 5.32
N ARG A 45 2.26 14.95 6.43
CA ARG A 45 1.49 13.80 6.91
C ARG A 45 0.72 14.14 8.15
N SER A 46 -0.47 13.55 8.30
CA SER A 46 -1.30 13.73 9.49
C SER A 46 -0.61 13.19 10.74
N PRO A 47 -0.56 13.96 11.83
CA PRO A 47 -0.19 13.44 13.15
C PRO A 47 -1.35 12.71 13.85
N TYR A 48 -2.59 12.80 13.31
CA TYR A 48 -3.80 12.24 13.89
C TYR A 48 -4.11 10.87 13.30
N SER A 49 -4.61 9.96 14.14
CA SER A 49 -5.05 8.63 13.70
C SER A 49 -6.42 8.65 13.03
N HIS A 50 -7.34 9.53 13.51
CA HIS A 50 -8.66 9.71 12.91
C HIS A 50 -9.17 11.12 13.19
N ALA A 51 -9.44 11.88 12.16
CA ALA A 51 -9.93 13.23 12.31
C ALA A 51 -10.61 13.73 11.04
N GLU A 52 -11.62 14.56 11.19
CA GLU A 52 -12.21 15.34 10.11
C GLU A 52 -11.32 16.55 9.82
N ILE A 53 -11.01 16.78 8.56
CA ILE A 53 -10.23 17.94 8.12
C ILE A 53 -11.17 19.13 8.00
N LEU A 54 -10.92 20.15 8.82
CA LEU A 54 -11.68 21.40 8.77
C LEU A 54 -11.00 22.41 7.84
N GLU A 55 -9.65 22.44 7.85
CA GLU A 55 -8.86 23.35 7.05
C GLU A 55 -7.44 22.84 6.88
N VAL A 56 -6.87 23.04 5.68
CA VAL A 56 -5.45 22.87 5.39
C VAL A 56 -4.91 24.23 4.91
N ASP A 57 -4.34 25.00 5.86
CA ASP A 57 -3.77 26.31 5.52
C ASP A 57 -2.31 26.17 5.07
N VAL A 58 -2.08 26.44 3.80
CA VAL A 58 -0.76 26.40 3.14
C VAL A 58 -0.21 27.80 2.84
N SER A 59 -0.88 28.86 3.27
CA SER A 59 -0.61 30.25 2.89
C SER A 59 0.81 30.69 3.24
N GLU A 60 1.27 30.37 4.47
CA GLU A 60 2.63 30.73 4.93
C GLU A 60 3.72 29.84 4.28
N ALA A 61 3.40 28.59 3.97
CA ALA A 61 4.29 27.71 3.24
C ALA A 61 4.50 28.21 1.78
N ALA A 62 3.44 28.67 1.15
CA ALA A 62 3.48 29.18 -0.22
C ALA A 62 4.29 30.46 -0.39
N LYS A 63 4.40 31.29 0.66
CA LYS A 63 5.19 32.53 0.65
C LYS A 63 6.70 32.28 0.81
N LEU A 64 7.10 31.06 1.22
CA LEU A 64 8.52 30.78 1.47
C LEU A 64 9.31 30.84 0.17
N PRO A 65 10.38 31.68 0.09
CA PRO A 65 11.24 31.71 -1.08
C PRO A 65 11.80 30.33 -1.40
N GLY A 66 11.71 29.93 -2.69
CA GLY A 66 12.16 28.60 -3.14
C GLY A 66 11.06 27.55 -3.19
N VAL A 67 9.90 27.73 -2.60
CA VAL A 67 8.72 26.90 -2.84
C VAL A 67 8.16 27.18 -4.23
N LYS A 68 7.91 26.14 -5.02
CA LYS A 68 7.44 26.22 -6.41
C LYS A 68 6.00 25.75 -6.58
N ALA A 69 5.58 24.74 -5.82
CA ALA A 69 4.20 24.28 -5.80
C ALA A 69 3.84 23.62 -4.47
N ILE A 70 2.57 23.69 -4.14
CA ILE A 70 1.95 22.91 -3.05
C ILE A 70 0.70 22.27 -3.60
N VAL A 71 0.47 20.99 -3.27
CA VAL A 71 -0.76 20.27 -3.58
C VAL A 71 -1.40 19.78 -2.28
N THR A 72 -2.74 19.77 -2.26
CA THR A 72 -3.57 19.32 -1.14
C THR A 72 -4.64 18.37 -1.65
N GLY A 73 -5.49 17.82 -0.78
CA GLY A 73 -6.63 17.02 -1.18
C GLY A 73 -7.62 17.75 -2.12
N ALA A 74 -7.60 19.09 -2.16
CA ALA A 74 -8.42 19.86 -3.08
C ALA A 74 -7.95 19.79 -4.55
N ASP A 75 -6.67 19.47 -4.78
CA ASP A 75 -6.10 19.37 -6.13
C ASP A 75 -6.46 18.06 -6.85
N CYS A 76 -7.00 17.05 -6.14
CA CYS A 76 -7.43 15.78 -6.73
C CYS A 76 -8.60 15.17 -5.97
N ASP A 77 -9.74 15.01 -6.64
CA ASP A 77 -10.97 14.42 -6.09
C ASP A 77 -11.09 12.91 -6.32
N LYS A 78 -10.15 12.33 -7.07
CA LYS A 78 -10.19 10.92 -7.45
C LYS A 78 -9.54 10.03 -6.41
N THR A 79 -10.07 8.82 -6.30
CA THR A 79 -9.49 7.76 -5.49
C THR A 79 -8.69 6.78 -6.34
N PHE A 80 -7.74 6.11 -5.70
CA PHE A 80 -6.96 5.05 -6.31
C PHE A 80 -7.04 3.75 -5.51
N GLY A 81 -6.53 2.68 -6.08
CA GLY A 81 -6.46 1.33 -5.53
C GLY A 81 -6.31 0.33 -6.66
N VAL A 82 -5.59 -0.76 -6.42
CA VAL A 82 -5.22 -1.73 -7.45
C VAL A 82 -6.43 -2.48 -8.00
N LEU A 83 -7.38 -2.82 -7.14
CA LEU A 83 -8.60 -3.52 -7.55
C LEU A 83 -9.75 -2.54 -7.76
N PRO A 84 -10.58 -2.70 -8.81
CA PRO A 84 -11.72 -1.82 -9.04
C PRO A 84 -12.68 -1.72 -7.86
N ILE A 85 -12.82 -2.79 -7.08
CA ILE A 85 -13.69 -2.88 -5.89
C ILE A 85 -13.05 -2.27 -4.62
N ALA A 86 -11.77 -1.92 -4.67
CA ALA A 86 -10.98 -1.50 -3.51
C ALA A 86 -10.33 -0.11 -3.69
N ARG A 87 -10.96 0.76 -4.46
CA ARG A 87 -10.50 2.14 -4.68
C ARG A 87 -11.10 3.06 -3.64
N SER A 88 -10.45 3.20 -2.51
CA SER A 88 -10.94 3.99 -1.38
C SER A 88 -9.98 5.09 -0.92
N GLU A 89 -8.76 5.13 -1.45
CA GLU A 89 -7.70 6.02 -1.01
C GLU A 89 -7.54 7.22 -1.95
N HIS A 90 -7.45 8.43 -1.39
CA HIS A 90 -7.04 9.61 -2.14
C HIS A 90 -5.51 9.75 -2.13
N PRO A 91 -4.89 10.31 -3.18
CA PRO A 91 -3.46 10.63 -3.12
C PRO A 91 -3.09 11.51 -1.93
N LEU A 92 -3.98 12.43 -1.56
CA LEU A 92 -3.91 13.31 -0.40
C LEU A 92 -5.29 13.33 0.27
N ALA A 93 -5.35 13.20 1.58
CA ALA A 93 -6.60 13.21 2.34
C ALA A 93 -7.39 14.50 2.09
N ARG A 94 -8.72 14.38 1.92
CA ARG A 94 -9.61 15.51 1.62
C ARG A 94 -10.46 15.93 2.81
N ASP A 95 -11.35 15.05 3.21
CA ASP A 95 -12.40 15.36 4.19
C ASP A 95 -12.03 14.80 5.57
N ARG A 96 -11.25 13.71 5.59
CA ARG A 96 -10.94 12.96 6.81
C ARG A 96 -9.57 12.30 6.68
N VAL A 97 -8.78 12.40 7.73
CA VAL A 97 -7.61 11.54 7.92
C VAL A 97 -8.04 10.29 8.66
N ARG A 98 -7.52 9.12 8.25
CA ARG A 98 -7.96 7.82 8.72
C ARG A 98 -6.87 7.02 9.41
N TYR A 99 -5.62 7.45 9.26
CA TYR A 99 -4.49 6.87 10.00
C TYR A 99 -3.39 7.91 10.20
N ARG A 100 -2.60 7.73 11.25
CA ARG A 100 -1.41 8.57 11.51
C ARG A 100 -0.37 8.31 10.41
N GLY A 101 0.04 9.36 9.71
CA GLY A 101 0.96 9.27 8.57
C GLY A 101 0.28 9.42 7.21
N GLU A 102 -1.06 9.49 7.15
CA GLU A 102 -1.78 9.70 5.90
C GLU A 102 -1.37 11.04 5.27
N PRO A 103 -1.05 11.06 3.96
CA PRO A 103 -0.69 12.28 3.25
C PRO A 103 -1.84 13.29 3.23
N VAL A 104 -1.56 14.56 3.57
CA VAL A 104 -2.57 15.64 3.57
C VAL A 104 -2.22 16.75 2.58
N ALA A 105 -0.94 17.09 2.49
CA ALA A 105 -0.42 18.07 1.53
C ALA A 105 0.98 17.66 1.07
N ALA A 106 1.45 18.23 -0.02
CA ALA A 106 2.84 18.05 -0.45
C ALA A 106 3.40 19.32 -1.09
N VAL A 107 4.70 19.50 -0.95
CA VAL A 107 5.43 20.68 -1.40
C VAL A 107 6.50 20.27 -2.38
N ALA A 108 6.69 21.04 -3.46
CA ALA A 108 7.87 21.02 -4.31
C ALA A 108 8.66 22.33 -4.12
N ALA A 109 9.96 22.21 -3.80
CA ALA A 109 10.85 23.34 -3.56
C ALA A 109 12.21 23.12 -4.23
N ILE A 110 13.00 24.17 -4.26
CA ILE A 110 14.34 24.18 -4.91
C ILE A 110 15.30 23.16 -4.27
N ASP A 111 15.14 22.86 -2.99
CA ASP A 111 15.93 21.91 -2.24
C ASP A 111 15.14 21.28 -1.09
N ASP A 112 15.72 20.27 -0.48
CA ASP A 112 15.12 19.49 0.61
C ASP A 112 14.94 20.30 1.90
N ALA A 113 15.85 21.22 2.20
CA ALA A 113 15.78 22.08 3.41
C ALA A 113 14.59 23.04 3.30
N THR A 114 14.43 23.67 2.15
CA THR A 114 13.29 24.56 1.84
C THR A 114 11.96 23.80 1.88
N ALA A 115 11.91 22.59 1.30
CA ALA A 115 10.72 21.75 1.33
C ALA A 115 10.34 21.37 2.78
N LYS A 116 11.30 20.98 3.61
CA LYS A 116 11.08 20.67 5.04
C LYS A 116 10.59 21.87 5.84
N GLU A 117 11.18 23.05 5.61
CA GLU A 117 10.73 24.28 6.25
C GLU A 117 9.31 24.66 5.82
N ALA A 118 8.97 24.48 4.55
CA ALA A 118 7.61 24.70 4.06
C ALA A 118 6.60 23.79 4.76
N LEU A 119 6.93 22.50 4.99
CA LEU A 119 6.05 21.59 5.72
C LEU A 119 5.75 22.08 7.15
N ARG A 120 6.72 22.69 7.85
CA ARG A 120 6.52 23.22 9.22
C ARG A 120 5.55 24.40 9.26
N ARG A 121 5.35 25.08 8.13
CA ARG A 121 4.45 26.23 8.01
C ARG A 121 3.02 25.86 7.59
N ILE A 122 2.80 24.61 7.20
CA ILE A 122 1.45 24.10 6.92
C ILE A 122 0.71 23.93 8.24
N LYS A 123 -0.51 24.45 8.32
CA LYS A 123 -1.37 24.29 9.48
C LYS A 123 -2.56 23.39 9.11
N LEU A 124 -2.77 22.37 9.91
CA LEU A 124 -3.87 21.43 9.76
C LEU A 124 -4.85 21.63 10.93
N LYS A 125 -6.06 22.11 10.64
CA LYS A 125 -7.13 22.24 11.61
C LYS A 125 -8.08 21.06 11.46
N VAL A 126 -8.34 20.37 12.56
CA VAL A 126 -9.14 19.15 12.56
C VAL A 126 -10.16 19.13 13.69
N ARG A 127 -11.14 18.25 13.55
CA ARG A 127 -11.96 17.73 14.63
C ARG A 127 -11.61 16.26 14.82
N GLU A 128 -10.95 15.93 15.94
CA GLU A 128 -10.58 14.55 16.24
C GLU A 128 -11.79 13.65 16.38
N LEU A 129 -11.67 12.42 15.96
CA LEU A 129 -12.66 11.36 15.99
C LEU A 129 -12.11 10.15 16.76
N PRO A 130 -12.98 9.29 17.31
CA PRO A 130 -12.55 8.03 17.87
C PRO A 130 -11.73 7.22 16.87
N ALA A 131 -10.60 6.67 17.32
CA ALA A 131 -9.69 5.86 16.51
C ALA A 131 -9.64 4.42 17.05
N TYR A 132 -9.64 3.45 16.14
CA TYR A 132 -9.63 2.02 16.44
C TYR A 132 -8.37 1.41 15.84
N HIS A 133 -7.54 0.82 16.69
CA HIS A 133 -6.24 0.25 16.29
C HIS A 133 -6.27 -1.27 16.16
N THR A 134 -7.30 -1.92 16.72
CA THR A 134 -7.52 -3.35 16.59
C THR A 134 -8.83 -3.64 15.83
N ALA A 135 -8.90 -4.82 15.20
CA ALA A 135 -10.11 -5.25 14.52
C ALA A 135 -11.31 -5.37 15.49
N HIS A 136 -11.07 -5.82 16.70
CA HIS A 136 -12.11 -5.98 17.74
C HIS A 136 -12.71 -4.65 18.18
N GLU A 137 -11.87 -3.63 18.40
CA GLU A 137 -12.35 -2.26 18.71
C GLU A 137 -13.19 -1.70 17.55
N ALA A 138 -12.72 -1.88 16.32
CA ALA A 138 -13.38 -1.34 15.13
C ALA A 138 -14.74 -2.02 14.84
N MET A 139 -14.94 -3.26 15.26
CA MET A 139 -16.20 -3.99 15.14
C MET A 139 -17.16 -3.79 16.32
N ALA A 140 -16.77 -3.05 17.36
CA ALA A 140 -17.64 -2.82 18.50
C ALA A 140 -18.98 -2.15 18.07
N PRO A 141 -20.10 -2.47 18.71
CA PRO A 141 -21.42 -1.97 18.30
C PRO A 141 -21.55 -0.45 18.25
N ASN A 142 -20.74 0.27 19.05
CA ASN A 142 -20.71 1.73 19.13
C ASN A 142 -19.57 2.36 18.30
N ALA A 143 -18.82 1.56 17.53
CA ALA A 143 -17.75 2.07 16.70
C ALA A 143 -18.32 2.88 15.52
N ILE A 144 -17.74 4.07 15.29
CA ILE A 144 -18.11 4.89 14.12
C ILE A 144 -17.43 4.33 12.86
N ALA A 145 -18.09 4.53 11.72
CA ALA A 145 -17.54 4.07 10.45
C ALA A 145 -16.32 4.90 10.03
N ILE A 146 -15.22 4.21 9.70
CA ILE A 146 -14.00 4.81 9.12
C ILE A 146 -14.27 5.26 7.69
N HIS A 147 -15.08 4.48 6.95
CA HIS A 147 -15.67 4.85 5.67
C HIS A 147 -17.18 4.71 5.75
N ASP A 148 -17.94 5.75 5.41
CA ASP A 148 -19.39 5.81 5.55
C ASP A 148 -20.13 4.68 4.83
N ARG A 149 -19.52 4.12 3.77
CA ARG A 149 -20.06 2.99 2.99
C ARG A 149 -19.75 1.61 3.61
N LYS A 150 -19.04 1.55 4.74
CA LYS A 150 -18.62 0.31 5.40
C LYS A 150 -19.10 0.31 6.86
N PRO A 151 -20.37 0.06 7.11
CA PRO A 151 -20.90 -0.02 8.47
C PRO A 151 -20.18 -1.12 9.24
N GLN A 152 -19.99 -0.92 10.56
CA GLN A 152 -19.24 -1.82 11.44
C GLN A 152 -17.78 -2.05 11.02
N ASN A 153 -17.25 -1.19 10.13
CA ASN A 153 -15.89 -1.29 9.60
C ASN A 153 -15.54 -2.65 8.95
N LEU A 154 -16.56 -3.46 8.64
CA LEU A 154 -16.36 -4.72 7.93
C LEU A 154 -16.11 -4.44 6.45
N GLU A 155 -14.88 -4.66 6.02
CA GLU A 155 -14.49 -4.46 4.64
C GLU A 155 -14.88 -5.63 3.76
N ARG A 156 -14.59 -6.83 4.25
CA ARG A 156 -14.86 -8.09 3.56
C ARG A 156 -15.13 -9.19 4.55
N ASP A 157 -16.13 -9.98 4.28
CA ASP A 157 -16.36 -11.30 4.85
C ASP A 157 -16.25 -12.37 3.76
N VAL A 158 -15.80 -13.53 4.13
CA VAL A 158 -15.58 -14.68 3.26
C VAL A 158 -16.02 -15.93 3.99
N LEU A 159 -16.87 -16.72 3.34
CA LEU A 159 -17.25 -18.03 3.82
C LEU A 159 -16.92 -19.06 2.73
N PHE A 160 -16.15 -20.08 3.09
CA PHE A 160 -15.95 -21.28 2.30
C PHE A 160 -16.40 -22.49 3.10
N GLU A 161 -17.22 -23.33 2.52
CA GLU A 161 -17.68 -24.59 3.11
C GLU A 161 -17.51 -25.71 2.10
N LEU A 162 -16.95 -26.83 2.55
CA LEU A 162 -16.82 -28.07 1.81
C LEU A 162 -17.16 -29.22 2.74
N GLY A 163 -17.99 -30.17 2.31
CA GLY A 163 -18.39 -31.32 3.10
C GLY A 163 -19.23 -30.95 4.33
N ASP A 164 -19.13 -31.78 5.37
CA ASP A 164 -19.82 -31.61 6.64
C ASP A 164 -18.81 -31.65 7.79
N VAL A 165 -18.43 -30.47 8.27
CA VAL A 165 -17.43 -30.34 9.33
C VAL A 165 -17.95 -30.86 10.69
N GLU A 166 -19.25 -30.76 10.98
CA GLU A 166 -19.82 -31.26 12.25
C GLU A 166 -19.80 -32.78 12.29
N ALA A 167 -20.21 -33.44 11.21
CA ALA A 167 -20.09 -34.91 11.10
C ALA A 167 -18.61 -35.32 11.12
N ALA A 168 -17.71 -34.57 10.52
CA ALA A 168 -16.28 -34.84 10.54
C ALA A 168 -15.69 -34.76 11.96
N PHE A 169 -16.08 -33.77 12.76
CA PHE A 169 -15.67 -33.68 14.18
C PHE A 169 -16.28 -34.78 15.03
N ALA A 170 -17.54 -35.15 14.81
CA ALA A 170 -18.18 -36.21 15.52
C ALA A 170 -17.53 -37.59 15.27
N SER A 171 -16.94 -37.79 14.10
CA SER A 171 -16.24 -39.02 13.70
C SER A 171 -14.74 -39.03 14.01
N ALA A 172 -14.19 -37.94 14.54
CA ALA A 172 -12.77 -37.80 14.86
C ALA A 172 -12.41 -38.53 16.15
N ASP A 173 -11.26 -39.21 16.21
CA ASP A 173 -10.70 -39.77 17.45
C ASP A 173 -10.15 -38.68 18.38
N LEU A 174 -9.73 -37.54 17.81
CA LEU A 174 -9.20 -36.41 18.53
C LEU A 174 -9.67 -35.10 17.87
N VAL A 175 -10.18 -34.19 18.68
CA VAL A 175 -10.46 -32.81 18.26
C VAL A 175 -9.60 -31.86 19.07
N ARG A 176 -8.92 -30.94 18.38
CA ARG A 176 -8.14 -29.87 19.00
C ARG A 176 -8.64 -28.51 18.51
N GLU A 177 -8.70 -27.58 19.45
CA GLU A 177 -9.05 -26.18 19.19
C GLU A 177 -7.97 -25.28 19.79
N GLY A 178 -7.62 -24.20 19.07
CA GLY A 178 -6.64 -23.23 19.53
C GLY A 178 -6.86 -21.87 18.90
N THR A 179 -6.39 -20.84 19.58
CA THR A 179 -6.37 -19.46 19.09
C THR A 179 -4.93 -19.01 18.91
N TYR A 180 -4.65 -18.38 17.77
CA TYR A 180 -3.32 -17.94 17.37
C TYR A 180 -3.39 -16.49 16.91
N ASN A 181 -2.32 -15.73 17.12
CA ASN A 181 -2.17 -14.38 16.60
C ASN A 181 -0.92 -14.31 15.72
N CYS A 182 -1.08 -13.81 14.52
CA CYS A 182 0.03 -13.41 13.65
C CYS A 182 0.17 -11.90 13.74
N ALA A 183 1.28 -11.42 14.31
CA ALA A 183 1.55 -10.00 14.43
C ALA A 183 1.70 -9.32 13.05
N GLU A 184 1.38 -8.03 12.99
CA GLU A 184 1.67 -7.21 11.81
C GLU A 184 3.18 -7.15 11.53
N VAL A 185 3.55 -7.21 10.25
CA VAL A 185 4.95 -7.14 9.83
C VAL A 185 5.14 -6.11 8.73
N CYS A 186 6.02 -5.14 8.98
CA CYS A 186 6.57 -4.27 7.94
C CYS A 186 7.74 -4.96 7.23
N GLN A 187 7.77 -4.93 5.90
CA GLN A 187 8.81 -5.58 5.08
C GLN A 187 10.20 -5.00 5.29
N ASN A 188 10.29 -3.74 5.70
CA ASN A 188 11.52 -3.04 6.01
C ASN A 188 12.64 -3.22 4.97
N GLN A 189 12.29 -3.11 3.69
CA GLN A 189 13.24 -3.15 2.57
C GLN A 189 14.32 -2.07 2.73
N MET A 190 15.54 -2.35 2.24
CA MET A 190 16.66 -1.41 2.36
C MET A 190 16.42 -0.10 1.59
N GLU A 191 15.93 -0.19 0.35
CA GLU A 191 15.52 0.97 -0.43
C GLU A 191 14.21 1.55 0.10
N MET A 192 14.22 2.80 0.50
CA MET A 192 13.00 3.55 0.86
C MET A 192 12.16 3.86 -0.40
N HIS A 193 10.88 4.13 -0.22
CA HIS A 193 10.03 4.51 -1.35
C HIS A 193 10.46 5.85 -1.93
N ALA A 194 10.54 5.90 -3.26
CA ALA A 194 10.87 7.11 -3.99
C ALA A 194 10.15 7.14 -5.33
N ALA A 195 9.87 8.35 -5.81
CA ALA A 195 9.38 8.60 -7.16
C ALA A 195 10.01 9.86 -7.73
N VAL A 196 10.35 9.83 -9.02
CA VAL A 196 10.78 11.00 -9.79
C VAL A 196 9.80 11.16 -10.94
N ALA A 197 9.06 12.26 -10.94
CA ALA A 197 8.12 12.59 -11.99
C ALA A 197 8.61 13.80 -12.78
N ASP A 198 8.60 13.70 -14.09
CA ASP A 198 9.01 14.76 -15.01
C ASP A 198 7.89 15.02 -16.02
N TYR A 199 7.35 16.23 -16.01
CA TYR A 199 6.26 16.66 -16.87
C TYR A 199 6.75 17.62 -17.96
N ASP A 200 6.67 17.15 -19.19
CA ASP A 200 6.94 17.95 -20.41
C ASP A 200 5.68 18.74 -20.79
N VAL A 201 5.68 20.03 -20.47
CA VAL A 201 4.56 20.95 -20.76
C VAL A 201 4.29 21.07 -22.25
N VAL A 202 5.34 21.05 -23.08
CA VAL A 202 5.22 21.27 -24.54
C VAL A 202 4.54 20.10 -25.22
N ARG A 203 4.92 18.87 -24.82
CA ARG A 203 4.35 17.65 -25.39
C ARG A 203 3.13 17.14 -24.61
N ASP A 204 2.84 17.76 -23.48
CA ASP A 204 1.84 17.30 -22.50
C ASP A 204 2.00 15.81 -22.18
N ARG A 205 3.22 15.43 -21.76
CA ARG A 205 3.60 14.07 -21.40
C ARG A 205 4.26 14.03 -20.03
N ILE A 206 4.08 12.91 -19.33
CA ILE A 206 4.73 12.71 -18.04
C ILE A 206 5.51 11.40 -18.06
N THR A 207 6.75 11.45 -17.53
CA THR A 207 7.55 10.26 -17.22
C THR A 207 7.69 10.13 -15.72
N VAL A 208 7.34 8.96 -15.18
CA VAL A 208 7.47 8.68 -13.74
C VAL A 208 8.41 7.50 -13.56
N HIS A 209 9.54 7.75 -12.90
CA HIS A 209 10.42 6.71 -12.41
C HIS A 209 9.94 6.30 -11.02
N ALA A 210 9.60 5.04 -10.84
CA ALA A 210 9.02 4.52 -9.61
C ALA A 210 9.72 3.24 -9.16
N SER A 211 10.02 3.17 -7.87
CA SER A 211 10.48 1.95 -7.23
C SER A 211 9.29 1.03 -6.96
N THR A 212 8.81 0.36 -7.99
CA THR A 212 7.59 -0.47 -7.98
C THR A 212 7.86 -1.91 -8.44
N GLN A 213 7.07 -2.86 -7.94
CA GLN A 213 7.06 -4.25 -8.45
C GLN A 213 6.20 -4.38 -9.70
N VAL A 214 5.19 -3.51 -9.86
CA VAL A 214 4.19 -3.59 -10.94
C VAL A 214 4.02 -2.23 -11.64
N PRO A 215 4.88 -1.89 -12.61
CA PRO A 215 4.79 -0.62 -13.35
C PRO A 215 3.44 -0.36 -14.00
N TYR A 216 2.74 -1.41 -14.41
CA TYR A 216 1.42 -1.30 -15.03
C TYR A 216 0.37 -0.70 -14.09
N TYR A 217 0.36 -1.05 -12.81
CA TYR A 217 -0.59 -0.48 -11.86
C TYR A 217 -0.32 1.01 -11.61
N VAL A 218 0.95 1.39 -11.52
CA VAL A 218 1.33 2.81 -11.43
C VAL A 218 0.86 3.57 -12.66
N HIS A 219 1.07 3.01 -13.87
CA HIS A 219 0.66 3.61 -15.13
C HIS A 219 -0.87 3.81 -15.18
N LEU A 220 -1.64 2.78 -14.84
CA LEU A 220 -3.10 2.84 -14.81
C LEU A 220 -3.61 3.89 -13.80
N MET A 221 -3.06 3.92 -12.60
CA MET A 221 -3.48 4.88 -11.57
C MET A 221 -3.10 6.31 -11.92
N LEU A 222 -1.91 6.54 -12.50
CA LEU A 222 -1.51 7.86 -12.99
C LEU A 222 -2.49 8.39 -14.05
N SER A 223 -2.90 7.54 -15.01
CA SER A 223 -3.88 7.90 -16.03
C SER A 223 -5.20 8.37 -15.40
N GLN A 224 -5.67 7.66 -14.41
CA GLN A 224 -6.93 7.99 -13.73
C GLN A 224 -6.82 9.25 -12.87
N ILE A 225 -5.78 9.37 -12.04
CA ILE A 225 -5.56 10.50 -11.14
C ILE A 225 -5.32 11.79 -11.91
N LEU A 226 -4.48 11.74 -12.95
CA LEU A 226 -4.16 12.91 -13.76
C LEU A 226 -5.25 13.21 -14.82
N ALA A 227 -6.24 12.33 -15.03
CA ALA A 227 -7.17 12.39 -16.16
C ALA A 227 -6.43 12.54 -17.50
N MET A 228 -5.39 11.75 -17.71
CA MET A 228 -4.51 11.80 -18.85
C MET A 228 -4.55 10.46 -19.59
N ASP A 229 -4.52 10.50 -20.93
CA ASP A 229 -4.43 9.29 -21.73
C ASP A 229 -3.15 8.50 -21.41
N MET A 230 -3.26 7.18 -21.35
CA MET A 230 -2.13 6.30 -21.02
C MET A 230 -0.95 6.45 -22.00
N SER A 231 -1.22 6.74 -23.28
CA SER A 231 -0.18 6.97 -24.30
C SER A 231 0.72 8.18 -24.02
N ARG A 232 0.28 9.08 -23.14
CA ARG A 232 1.01 10.29 -22.72
C ARG A 232 1.77 10.11 -21.42
N ILE A 233 1.66 8.94 -20.79
CA ILE A 233 2.30 8.60 -19.52
C ILE A 233 3.33 7.50 -19.78
N ARG A 234 4.53 7.68 -19.25
CA ARG A 234 5.57 6.66 -19.24
C ARG A 234 5.94 6.32 -17.80
N VAL A 235 5.90 5.05 -17.45
CA VAL A 235 6.40 4.56 -16.16
C VAL A 235 7.68 3.78 -16.40
N VAL A 236 8.74 4.17 -15.71
CA VAL A 236 10.05 3.54 -15.77
C VAL A 236 10.36 2.92 -14.40
N LYS A 237 10.70 1.65 -14.39
CA LYS A 237 11.16 0.94 -13.20
C LYS A 237 12.69 0.84 -13.24
N PRO A 238 13.44 1.63 -12.45
CA PRO A 238 14.87 1.44 -12.23
C PRO A 238 15.15 0.14 -11.47
N HIS A 239 16.38 -0.06 -11.00
CA HIS A 239 16.66 -1.13 -10.04
C HIS A 239 15.81 -0.95 -8.78
N VAL A 240 15.34 -2.06 -8.21
CA VAL A 240 14.49 -2.07 -7.00
C VAL A 240 15.23 -2.77 -5.88
N GLY A 241 15.42 -2.05 -4.78
CA GLY A 241 16.16 -2.49 -3.59
C GLY A 241 15.30 -3.22 -2.56
N GLY A 242 14.42 -4.12 -3.05
CA GLY A 242 13.49 -4.91 -2.25
C GLY A 242 12.05 -4.41 -2.35
N GLY A 243 11.10 -5.34 -2.46
CA GLY A 243 9.67 -5.04 -2.55
C GLY A 243 8.85 -5.86 -1.56
N PHE A 244 9.02 -7.18 -1.57
CA PHE A 244 8.37 -8.13 -0.65
C PHE A 244 6.85 -7.95 -0.54
N GLY A 245 6.22 -7.45 -1.60
CA GLY A 245 4.78 -7.17 -1.67
C GLY A 245 4.40 -5.71 -1.38
N CYS A 246 5.17 -4.93 -0.63
CA CYS A 246 4.79 -3.55 -0.27
C CYS A 246 4.78 -2.55 -1.44
N ARG A 247 5.32 -2.94 -2.59
CA ARG A 247 5.37 -2.14 -3.82
C ARG A 247 4.57 -2.77 -4.96
N THR A 248 3.66 -3.69 -4.64
CA THR A 248 2.77 -4.33 -5.63
C THR A 248 1.66 -3.39 -6.04
N GLU A 249 1.23 -2.53 -5.15
CA GLU A 249 0.26 -1.48 -5.41
C GLU A 249 0.94 -0.17 -5.83
N THR A 250 0.14 0.73 -6.40
CA THR A 250 0.54 2.14 -6.53
C THR A 250 0.49 2.79 -5.15
N LEU A 251 1.51 3.55 -4.81
CA LEU A 251 1.59 4.27 -3.55
C LEU A 251 1.27 5.77 -3.77
N ASN A 252 0.98 6.47 -2.69
CA ASN A 252 0.74 7.92 -2.74
C ASN A 252 1.94 8.67 -3.31
N VAL A 253 3.17 8.19 -3.06
CA VAL A 253 4.41 8.88 -3.45
C VAL A 253 4.53 9.08 -4.97
N GLU A 254 4.13 8.09 -5.78
CA GLU A 254 4.15 8.19 -7.25
C GLU A 254 3.10 9.20 -7.74
N LEU A 255 1.90 9.14 -7.17
CA LEU A 255 0.79 10.00 -7.56
C LEU A 255 1.04 11.46 -7.16
N ILE A 256 1.54 11.68 -5.95
CA ILE A 256 1.86 13.02 -5.43
C ILE A 256 3.03 13.64 -6.22
N ALA A 257 4.07 12.87 -6.54
CA ALA A 257 5.17 13.34 -7.37
C ALA A 257 4.67 13.80 -8.75
N ALA A 258 3.75 13.05 -9.36
CA ALA A 258 3.15 13.39 -10.64
C ALA A 258 2.26 14.64 -10.58
N LEU A 259 1.45 14.79 -9.52
CA LEU A 259 0.63 15.98 -9.30
C LEU A 259 1.50 17.24 -9.14
N LEU A 260 2.58 17.15 -8.35
CA LEU A 260 3.54 18.23 -8.18
C LEU A 260 4.27 18.56 -9.48
N ALA A 261 4.78 17.55 -10.21
CA ALA A 261 5.47 17.73 -11.48
C ALA A 261 4.60 18.45 -12.50
N ARG A 262 3.32 18.06 -12.60
CA ARG A 262 2.36 18.74 -13.48
C ARG A 262 2.11 20.20 -13.06
N LYS A 263 2.02 20.46 -11.75
CA LYS A 263 1.77 21.81 -11.21
C LYS A 263 2.96 22.74 -11.41
N VAL A 264 4.20 22.25 -11.34
CA VAL A 264 5.42 23.04 -11.58
C VAL A 264 5.79 23.09 -13.07
N GLY A 265 5.28 22.18 -13.90
CA GLY A 265 5.68 22.07 -15.31
C GLY A 265 7.13 21.57 -15.47
N GLY A 266 7.56 20.57 -14.69
CA GLY A 266 8.94 20.09 -14.70
C GLY A 266 9.16 18.88 -13.80
N CYS A 267 10.41 18.67 -13.39
CA CYS A 267 10.84 17.47 -12.67
C CYS A 267 10.75 17.64 -11.14
N VAL A 268 10.12 16.68 -10.47
CA VAL A 268 10.02 16.62 -9.00
C VAL A 268 10.41 15.23 -8.52
N ARG A 269 11.27 15.16 -7.49
CA ARG A 269 11.63 13.93 -6.78
C ARG A 269 11.05 13.94 -5.38
N ILE A 270 10.31 12.90 -5.02
CA ILE A 270 9.91 12.62 -3.64
C ILE A 270 10.68 11.39 -3.15
N MET A 271 11.25 11.50 -1.96
CA MET A 271 11.84 10.40 -1.21
C MET A 271 11.24 10.39 0.18
N VAL A 272 10.66 9.27 0.59
CA VAL A 272 10.26 9.06 1.98
C VAL A 272 11.47 8.63 2.80
N ASN A 273 11.48 9.01 4.09
CA ASN A 273 12.51 8.56 5.01
C ASN A 273 12.12 7.21 5.67
N ARG A 274 12.97 6.69 6.55
CA ARG A 274 12.73 5.40 7.22
C ARG A 274 11.52 5.46 8.16
N GLU A 275 11.35 6.54 8.91
CA GLU A 275 10.19 6.74 9.78
C GLU A 275 8.89 6.77 8.97
N GLU A 276 8.86 7.56 7.89
CA GLU A 276 7.71 7.59 6.97
C GLU A 276 7.40 6.21 6.39
N THR A 277 8.41 5.40 6.08
CA THR A 277 8.22 4.04 5.58
C THR A 277 7.47 3.16 6.60
N PHE A 278 7.78 3.29 7.90
CA PHE A 278 7.09 2.52 8.94
C PHE A 278 5.65 2.97 9.18
N ILE A 279 5.38 4.27 9.12
CA ILE A 279 4.03 4.80 9.39
C ILE A 279 3.11 4.81 8.16
N THR A 280 3.59 4.37 6.99
CA THR A 280 2.81 4.32 5.74
C THR A 280 3.01 3.01 4.99
N HIS A 281 3.51 1.98 5.64
CA HIS A 281 3.80 0.70 5.00
C HIS A 281 2.53 -0.04 4.58
N ARG A 282 2.68 -0.91 3.58
CA ARG A 282 1.69 -1.90 3.13
C ARG A 282 2.20 -3.26 3.58
N GLY A 283 2.03 -3.54 4.88
CA GLY A 283 2.62 -4.70 5.53
C GLY A 283 1.80 -5.98 5.42
N ARG A 284 2.29 -7.03 6.09
CA ARG A 284 1.48 -8.20 6.37
C ARG A 284 0.54 -7.84 7.51
N PRO A 285 -0.79 -7.99 7.35
CA PRO A 285 -1.75 -7.57 8.37
C PRO A 285 -1.70 -8.48 9.60
N GLU A 286 -1.93 -7.89 10.76
CA GLU A 286 -2.23 -8.65 11.97
C GLU A 286 -3.48 -9.50 11.74
N THR A 287 -3.42 -10.77 12.18
CA THR A 287 -4.52 -11.74 11.97
C THR A 287 -4.70 -12.59 13.21
N ASP A 288 -5.89 -12.55 13.77
CA ASP A 288 -6.34 -13.49 14.79
C ASP A 288 -6.95 -14.70 14.11
N ILE A 289 -6.54 -15.90 14.54
CA ILE A 289 -6.95 -17.17 13.96
C ILE A 289 -7.50 -18.05 15.06
N LYS A 290 -8.75 -18.51 14.92
CA LYS A 290 -9.32 -19.58 15.70
C LYS A 290 -9.39 -20.82 14.83
N LEU A 291 -8.73 -21.89 15.24
CA LEU A 291 -8.58 -23.11 14.47
C LEU A 291 -9.08 -24.31 15.26
N LYS A 292 -9.95 -25.12 14.64
CA LYS A 292 -10.41 -26.39 15.17
C LYS A 292 -10.13 -27.49 14.15
N ILE A 293 -9.47 -28.58 14.58
CA ILE A 293 -9.05 -29.67 13.71
C ILE A 293 -9.50 -30.99 14.33
N GLY A 294 -10.17 -31.82 13.54
CA GLY A 294 -10.47 -33.21 13.85
C GLY A 294 -9.46 -34.15 13.17
N MET A 295 -9.01 -35.16 13.88
CA MET A 295 -8.04 -36.15 13.38
C MET A 295 -8.41 -37.57 13.80
N ARG A 296 -8.04 -38.58 13.00
CA ARG A 296 -8.03 -39.96 13.35
C ARG A 296 -6.71 -40.40 13.99
N LYS A 297 -6.67 -41.54 14.61
CA LYS A 297 -5.46 -42.12 15.22
C LYS A 297 -4.35 -42.42 14.20
N ASP A 298 -4.72 -42.68 12.96
CA ASP A 298 -3.77 -42.84 11.82
C ASP A 298 -3.14 -41.54 11.32
N GLY A 299 -3.54 -40.40 11.89
CA GLY A 299 -3.06 -39.07 11.52
C GLY A 299 -3.86 -38.38 10.41
N ALA A 300 -4.89 -39.02 9.85
CA ALA A 300 -5.74 -38.42 8.84
C ALA A 300 -6.60 -37.30 9.44
N ILE A 301 -6.62 -36.12 8.75
CA ILE A 301 -7.47 -35.01 9.14
C ILE A 301 -8.91 -35.30 8.68
N THR A 302 -9.86 -35.28 9.61
CA THR A 302 -11.27 -35.52 9.31
C THR A 302 -11.98 -34.24 8.91
N GLY A 303 -11.68 -33.11 9.56
CA GLY A 303 -12.26 -31.82 9.26
C GLY A 303 -11.49 -30.66 9.87
N VAL A 304 -11.66 -29.49 9.29
CA VAL A 304 -11.04 -28.23 9.72
C VAL A 304 -12.08 -27.12 9.75
N GLU A 305 -12.18 -26.42 10.88
CA GLU A 305 -12.86 -25.12 10.96
C GLU A 305 -11.85 -24.04 11.31
N CYS A 306 -11.82 -22.97 10.52
CA CYS A 306 -10.88 -21.88 10.69
C CYS A 306 -11.60 -20.54 10.60
N GLU A 307 -11.55 -19.76 11.67
CA GLU A 307 -12.01 -18.37 11.67
C GLU A 307 -10.79 -17.44 11.71
N CYS A 308 -10.74 -16.48 10.76
CA CYS A 308 -9.69 -15.47 10.67
C CYS A 308 -10.29 -14.07 10.78
N ILE A 309 -9.77 -13.26 11.69
CA ILE A 309 -10.09 -11.84 11.79
C ILE A 309 -8.81 -11.06 11.47
N GLN A 310 -8.82 -10.34 10.33
CA GLN A 310 -7.66 -9.63 9.80
C GLN A 310 -7.82 -8.12 9.99
N ARG A 311 -6.80 -7.48 10.56
CA ARG A 311 -6.71 -6.01 10.64
C ARG A 311 -6.41 -5.42 9.27
N GLY A 312 -7.37 -4.71 8.69
CA GLY A 312 -7.34 -4.24 7.30
C GLY A 312 -6.61 -2.93 7.06
N GLY A 313 -6.33 -2.16 8.12
CA GLY A 313 -5.87 -0.79 7.97
C GLY A 313 -6.98 0.17 7.48
N ALA A 314 -6.60 1.40 7.18
CA ALA A 314 -7.56 2.46 6.88
C ALA A 314 -8.14 2.40 5.45
N HIS A 315 -7.48 1.69 4.54
CA HIS A 315 -7.89 1.61 3.14
C HIS A 315 -7.81 0.17 2.62
N SER A 316 -8.62 -0.11 1.61
CA SER A 316 -8.81 -1.47 1.11
C SER A 316 -7.57 -2.08 0.45
N GLY A 317 -6.98 -1.39 -0.50
CA GLY A 317 -5.81 -1.84 -1.23
C GLY A 317 -5.93 -3.27 -1.79
N TYR A 318 -4.81 -3.97 -1.85
CA TYR A 318 -4.75 -5.39 -2.22
C TYR A 318 -5.25 -6.32 -1.10
N GLY A 319 -5.41 -5.78 0.10
CA GLY A 319 -5.77 -6.54 1.29
C GLY A 319 -7.09 -7.31 1.20
N VAL A 320 -8.07 -6.85 0.38
CA VAL A 320 -9.35 -7.57 0.22
C VAL A 320 -9.19 -8.99 -0.32
N VAL A 321 -8.09 -9.30 -1.00
CA VAL A 321 -7.81 -10.66 -1.49
C VAL A 321 -6.98 -11.48 -0.53
N THR A 322 -6.26 -10.87 0.42
CA THR A 322 -5.42 -11.62 1.36
C THR A 322 -6.23 -12.52 2.28
N ILE A 323 -7.39 -12.03 2.76
CA ILE A 323 -8.30 -12.85 3.58
C ILE A 323 -8.92 -14.00 2.78
N LEU A 324 -9.13 -13.81 1.48
CA LEU A 324 -9.60 -14.84 0.57
C LEU A 324 -8.54 -15.92 0.35
N TYR A 325 -7.28 -15.51 0.10
CA TYR A 325 -6.17 -16.43 -0.09
C TYR A 325 -5.87 -17.25 1.16
N ALA A 326 -6.01 -16.67 2.35
CA ALA A 326 -5.82 -17.42 3.60
C ALA A 326 -6.72 -18.67 3.67
N GLY A 327 -8.01 -18.54 3.29
CA GLY A 327 -8.92 -19.67 3.22
C GLY A 327 -8.57 -20.65 2.10
N SER A 328 -8.28 -20.15 0.89
CA SER A 328 -7.99 -21.03 -0.25
C SER A 328 -6.69 -21.83 -0.10
N MET A 329 -5.70 -21.33 0.68
CA MET A 329 -4.46 -22.06 0.96
C MET A 329 -4.68 -23.35 1.76
N LEU A 330 -5.72 -23.44 2.56
CA LEU A 330 -6.06 -24.68 3.27
C LEU A 330 -6.28 -25.84 2.29
N TYR A 331 -7.01 -25.59 1.21
CA TYR A 331 -7.30 -26.58 0.17
C TYR A 331 -6.10 -26.89 -0.73
N ALA A 332 -5.18 -25.93 -0.86
CA ALA A 332 -4.01 -26.11 -1.72
C ALA A 332 -2.89 -26.95 -1.06
N ILE A 333 -2.84 -26.97 0.27
CA ILE A 333 -1.74 -27.58 1.03
C ILE A 333 -2.14 -28.94 1.60
N TYR A 334 -3.39 -29.09 2.03
CA TYR A 334 -3.89 -30.28 2.70
C TYR A 334 -4.99 -30.94 1.88
N ASP A 335 -5.02 -32.28 1.90
CA ASP A 335 -6.14 -33.06 1.36
C ASP A 335 -7.31 -33.06 2.35
N LEU A 336 -8.21 -32.11 2.19
CA LEU A 336 -9.32 -31.84 3.09
C LEU A 336 -10.66 -32.01 2.38
N ASN A 337 -11.49 -32.88 2.93
CA ASN A 337 -12.84 -33.15 2.41
C ASN A 337 -13.93 -32.41 3.20
N ASN A 338 -13.64 -31.94 4.41
CA ASN A 338 -14.58 -31.24 5.26
C ASN A 338 -13.86 -29.98 5.81
N VAL A 339 -14.23 -28.81 5.31
CA VAL A 339 -13.62 -27.54 5.71
C VAL A 339 -14.68 -26.46 5.83
N LYS A 340 -14.58 -25.69 6.91
CA LYS A 340 -15.31 -24.44 7.06
C LYS A 340 -14.30 -23.33 7.34
N TYR A 341 -14.25 -22.32 6.48
CA TYR A 341 -13.42 -21.15 6.65
C TYR A 341 -14.29 -19.91 6.72
N LEU A 342 -14.13 -19.12 7.79
CA LEU A 342 -14.76 -17.83 7.98
C LEU A 342 -13.67 -16.75 8.10
N GLY A 343 -13.58 -15.88 7.12
CA GLY A 343 -12.61 -14.78 7.07
C GLY A 343 -13.30 -13.42 7.19
N LYS A 344 -12.82 -12.57 8.09
CA LYS A 344 -13.28 -11.18 8.22
C LYS A 344 -12.09 -10.24 8.08
N ARG A 345 -12.17 -9.30 7.13
CA ARG A 345 -11.22 -8.18 7.05
C ARG A 345 -11.90 -6.92 7.56
N VAL A 346 -11.26 -6.27 8.54
CA VAL A 346 -11.85 -5.16 9.30
C VAL A 346 -10.99 -3.92 9.11
N LEU A 347 -11.62 -2.81 8.70
CA LEU A 347 -10.96 -1.51 8.60
C LEU A 347 -10.59 -0.99 9.99
N THR A 348 -9.40 -0.39 10.10
CA THR A 348 -8.86 0.18 11.36
C THR A 348 -8.13 1.48 11.07
N ASN A 349 -7.86 2.29 12.08
CA ASN A 349 -7.14 3.56 11.93
C ASN A 349 -5.61 3.36 11.98
N THR A 350 -5.14 2.39 11.21
CA THR A 350 -3.72 2.03 11.03
C THR A 350 -3.35 2.13 9.55
N PRO A 351 -2.06 2.10 9.16
CA PRO A 351 -1.67 2.01 7.76
C PRO A 351 -2.35 0.85 7.04
N PRO A 352 -2.68 1.00 5.73
CA PRO A 352 -3.39 -0.04 4.99
C PRO A 352 -2.56 -1.28 4.71
#